data_b682e93e2937bc05d53193fb82a6ac9b
#
_entry.id   b682e93e2937bc05d53193fb82a6ac9b
#
_cell.length_a   1.000
_cell.length_b   1.000
_cell.length_c   1.000
_cell.angle_alpha   90.00
_cell.angle_beta   90.00
_cell.angle_gamma   90.00
#
_symmetry.space_group_name_H-M   'P 1'
#
loop_
_entity.id
_entity.type
_entity.pdbx_description
1 polymer ?
#
loop_
_entity_poly.entity_id
_entity_poly.type
_entity_poly.pdbx_seq_one_letter_code
_entity_poly.pdbx_strand_id
1 'polypeptide(L)' 'MLQTVTIDWRPVTQGGMPRNEGTYLVAFDDGAVETYPMSHQDIKRGEVRDGQTHGLYWAEGIPSPL' A
#
# COMPACT_ATOMS: atom_id res chain seq x y z
N MET A 1 2.91 19.58 20.32
CA MET A 1 1.72 19.66 19.46
C MET A 1 1.59 18.39 18.64
N LEU A 2 0.43 17.79 18.73
CA LEU A 2 0.16 16.57 17.97
C LEU A 2 -0.25 16.93 16.56
N GLN A 3 0.46 16.38 15.59
CA GLN A 3 0.06 16.52 14.20
C GLN A 3 -0.75 15.31 13.79
N THR A 4 -1.91 15.55 13.23
CA THR A 4 -2.73 14.48 12.68
C THR A 4 -2.31 14.23 11.24
N VAL A 5 -1.83 13.04 10.98
CA VAL A 5 -1.49 12.62 9.61
C VAL A 5 -2.66 11.80 9.09
N THR A 6 -3.27 12.28 8.02
CA THR A 6 -4.35 11.55 7.37
C THR A 6 -3.76 10.69 6.27
N ILE A 7 -4.01 9.39 6.35
CA ILE A 7 -3.58 8.44 5.32
C ILE A 7 -4.79 8.13 4.44
N ASP A 8 -4.62 8.36 3.15
CA ASP A 8 -5.68 8.11 2.18
C ASP A 8 -5.57 6.68 1.67
N TRP A 9 -6.25 5.76 2.34
CA TRP A 9 -6.22 4.35 1.99
C TRP A 9 -7.07 4.08 0.75
N ARG A 10 -6.52 3.30 -0.16
CA ARG A 10 -7.20 2.89 -1.39
C ARG A 10 -7.23 1.36 -1.46
N PRO A 11 -8.26 0.78 -2.06
CA PRO A 11 -8.35 -0.68 -2.12
C PRO A 11 -7.31 -1.27 -3.07
N VAL A 12 -6.75 -2.41 -2.65
CA VAL A 12 -5.87 -3.20 -3.52
C VAL A 12 -6.76 -4.02 -4.44
N THR A 13 -7.12 -3.45 -5.55
CA THR A 13 -7.96 -4.09 -6.57
C THR A 13 -7.46 -3.69 -7.94
N GLN A 14 -7.94 -4.38 -8.96
CA GLN A 14 -7.51 -4.16 -10.34
C GLN A 14 -8.05 -2.83 -10.87
N GLY A 15 -8.26 -1.90 -10.48
CA GLY A 15 -8.65 -0.55 -10.90
C GLY A 15 -8.29 0.48 -9.86
N GLY A 16 -7.85 0.01 -8.67
CA GLY A 16 -7.49 0.89 -7.58
C GLY A 16 -6.00 0.96 -7.29
N MET A 17 -5.18 0.38 -8.14
CA MET A 17 -3.74 0.32 -7.93
C MET A 17 -3.04 1.62 -8.29
N PRO A 18 -1.84 1.87 -7.74
CA PRO A 18 -1.06 3.05 -8.14
C PRO A 18 -0.63 2.95 -9.59
N ARG A 19 -0.30 4.09 -10.17
CA ARG A 19 0.11 4.16 -11.57
C ARG A 19 1.53 3.67 -11.80
N ASN A 20 2.39 3.86 -10.82
CA ASN A 20 3.81 3.55 -10.95
C ASN A 20 4.25 2.61 -9.86
N GLU A 21 5.24 1.77 -10.18
CA GLU A 21 5.87 0.94 -9.17
C GLU A 21 6.61 1.82 -8.15
N GLY A 22 6.76 1.30 -6.96
CA GLY A 22 7.43 2.02 -5.89
C GLY A 22 7.11 1.38 -4.56
N THR A 23 7.59 2.01 -3.49
CA THR A 23 7.32 1.55 -2.14
C THR A 23 6.09 2.27 -1.58
N TYR A 24 5.11 1.49 -1.17
CA TYR A 24 3.86 2.01 -0.64
C TYR A 24 3.56 1.39 0.72
N LEU A 25 2.69 2.05 1.49
CA LEU A 25 2.14 1.44 2.69
C LEU A 25 1.06 0.46 2.26
N VAL A 26 1.06 -0.71 2.89
CA VAL A 26 0.04 -1.73 2.61
C VAL A 26 -0.52 -2.24 3.92
N ALA A 27 -1.83 -2.25 4.03
CA ALA A 27 -2.54 -2.87 5.14
C ALA A 27 -2.93 -4.28 4.73
N PHE A 28 -2.41 -5.25 5.45
CA PHE A 28 -2.61 -6.66 5.15
C PHE A 28 -3.80 -7.25 5.92
N ASP A 29 -4.27 -8.39 5.47
CA ASP A 29 -5.45 -9.04 6.05
C ASP A 29 -5.21 -9.61 7.44
N ASP A 30 -3.98 -9.70 7.89
CA ASP A 30 -3.64 -10.09 9.25
C ASP A 30 -3.60 -8.90 10.22
N GLY A 31 -3.91 -7.71 9.73
CA GLY A 31 -3.89 -6.49 10.54
C GLY A 31 -2.57 -5.74 10.52
N ALA A 32 -1.55 -6.26 9.89
CA ALA A 32 -0.25 -5.59 9.81
C ALA A 32 -0.30 -4.46 8.79
N VAL A 33 0.42 -3.38 9.09
CA VAL A 33 0.61 -2.27 8.16
C VAL A 33 2.11 -2.13 7.96
N GLU A 34 2.56 -2.33 6.75
CA GLU A 34 3.99 -2.33 6.44
C GLU A 34 4.25 -1.63 5.11
N THR A 35 5.48 -1.19 4.92
CA THR A 35 5.91 -0.72 3.61
C THR A 35 6.15 -1.94 2.72
N TYR A 36 5.76 -1.82 1.47
CA TYR A 36 5.85 -2.93 0.53
C TYR A 36 6.37 -2.41 -0.82
N PRO A 37 7.40 -3.04 -1.38
CA PRO A 37 7.89 -2.66 -2.70
C PRO A 37 6.94 -3.23 -3.76
N MET A 38 6.03 -2.39 -4.21
CA MET A 38 5.02 -2.79 -5.18
C MET A 38 5.62 -2.78 -6.57
N SER A 39 5.66 -3.94 -7.21
CA SER A 39 6.23 -4.09 -8.53
C SER A 39 5.20 -3.79 -9.61
N HIS A 40 5.68 -3.62 -10.82
CA HIS A 40 4.81 -3.42 -11.98
C HIS A 40 3.85 -4.59 -12.17
N GLN A 41 4.30 -5.82 -11.87
CA GLN A 41 3.45 -7.00 -11.97
C GLN A 41 2.33 -6.98 -10.93
N ASP A 42 2.63 -6.53 -9.71
CA ASP A 42 1.61 -6.42 -8.67
C ASP A 42 0.52 -5.44 -9.09
N ILE A 43 0.93 -4.32 -9.66
CA ILE A 43 -0.01 -3.31 -10.15
C ILE A 43 -0.87 -3.89 -11.28
N LYS A 44 -0.26 -4.60 -12.19
CA LYS A 44 -0.97 -5.18 -13.33
C LYS A 44 -1.97 -6.23 -12.89
N ARG A 45 -1.63 -7.03 -11.87
CA ARG A 45 -2.53 -8.05 -11.33
C ARG A 45 -3.63 -7.45 -10.46
N GLY A 46 -3.38 -6.27 -9.87
CA GLY A 46 -4.28 -5.70 -8.89
C GLY A 46 -4.26 -6.46 -7.58
N GLU A 47 -3.11 -7.01 -7.21
CA GLU A 47 -2.98 -7.90 -6.06
C GLU A 47 -1.63 -7.70 -5.39
N VAL A 48 -1.63 -7.67 -4.06
CA VAL A 48 -0.40 -7.65 -3.25
C VAL A 48 -0.45 -8.87 -2.34
N ARG A 49 0.60 -9.66 -2.39
CA ARG A 49 0.68 -10.88 -1.59
C ARG A 49 2.06 -10.97 -0.94
N ASP A 50 2.08 -11.23 0.36
CA ASP A 50 3.30 -11.48 1.11
C ASP A 50 3.13 -12.83 1.82
N GLY A 51 3.70 -13.88 1.24
CA GLY A 51 3.50 -15.22 1.74
C GLY A 51 2.04 -15.62 1.65
N GLN A 52 1.41 -15.85 2.81
CA GLN A 52 0.00 -16.22 2.88
C GLN A 52 -0.91 -15.02 3.18
N THR A 53 -0.34 -13.85 3.41
CA THR A 53 -1.13 -12.66 3.69
C THR A 53 -1.37 -11.86 2.41
N HIS A 54 -2.54 -11.25 2.34
CA HIS A 54 -2.93 -10.43 1.19
C HIS A 54 -3.06 -8.99 1.59
N GLY A 55 -2.57 -8.08 0.76
CA GLY A 55 -2.77 -6.67 0.97
C GLY A 55 -4.22 -6.30 0.65
N LEU A 56 -4.87 -5.59 1.56
CA LEU A 56 -6.26 -5.16 1.40
C LEU A 56 -6.34 -3.72 0.93
N TYR A 57 -5.46 -2.88 1.46
CA TYR A 57 -5.44 -1.44 1.14
C TYR A 57 -4.00 -0.99 0.97
N TRP A 58 -3.82 0.04 0.18
CA TRP A 58 -2.52 0.67 0.00
C TRP A 58 -2.65 2.18 0.13
N ALA A 59 -1.55 2.83 0.45
CA ALA A 59 -1.48 4.28 0.51
C ALA A 59 -0.11 4.73 0.04
N GLU A 60 -0.02 5.97 -0.38
CA GLU A 60 1.26 6.54 -0.74
C GLU A 60 2.17 6.57 0.47
N GLY A 61 3.47 6.40 0.23
CA GLY A 61 4.44 6.39 1.30
C GLY A 61 4.39 7.64 2.15
N ILE A 62 4.78 7.49 3.41
CA ILE A 62 4.82 8.61 4.33
C ILE A 62 5.86 9.61 3.81
N PRO A 63 5.51 10.87 3.61
CA PRO A 63 6.49 11.85 3.17
C PRO A 63 7.59 12.01 4.23
N SER A 64 8.80 12.22 3.74
CA SER A 64 9.93 12.41 4.64
C SER A 64 9.70 13.61 5.56
N PRO A 65 9.96 13.48 6.85
CA PRO A 65 9.71 14.55 7.81
C PRO A 65 10.78 15.63 7.79
N LEU A 66 10.99 16.21 6.69
CA LEU A 66 11.95 17.32 6.57
C LEU A 66 11.23 18.62 6.40
#